data_251031f73ad953081708deaec0c4c552
#
_entry.id   251031f73ad953081708deaec0c4c552
#
_cell.length_a   1.000
_cell.length_b   1.000
_cell.length_c   1.000
_cell.angle_alpha   90.00
_cell.angle_beta   90.00
_cell.angle_gamma   90.00
#
_symmetry.space_group_name_H-M   'P 1'
#
loop_
_entity.id
_entity.type
_entity.pdbx_description
1 polymer ?
#
loop_
_entity_poly.entity_id
_entity_poly.type
_entity_poly.pdbx_seq_one_letter_code
_entity_poly.pdbx_strand_id
1 'polypeptide(L)'
;DRQIYVVLPELKDREDIFKVHLKPLKLAGDVDIPFLAKQTPGFSGADIANVANEAALIAARKDKNEVEKQDFLDAIDRIVGGLENRSKVIKVSEKKAIAYHEAGHATVSWLLEHAHPLLKVTIVPRGKALGAAWYLPQERQITTKEQLLDQMCSVLGGRAAEELTFGRISTGAQNDLERATKQAYAMVTIFGMSEKIGNLSY
;
A
#
# COMPACT_ATOMS: atom_id res chain seq x y z
N ASP A 1 6.10 -36.37 11.97
CA ASP A 1 6.87 -35.13 11.78
C ASP A 1 6.07 -33.96 12.28
N ARG A 2 6.72 -33.07 13.02
CA ARG A 2 6.07 -31.84 13.49
C ARG A 2 6.21 -30.78 12.42
N GLN A 3 5.09 -30.17 11.97
CA GLN A 3 5.08 -28.99 11.11
C GLN A 3 5.15 -27.74 12.00
N ILE A 4 6.08 -26.87 11.71
CA ILE A 4 6.20 -25.55 12.36
C ILE A 4 5.80 -24.51 11.34
N TYR A 5 4.73 -23.80 11.61
CA TYR A 5 4.28 -22.68 10.78
C TYR A 5 5.05 -21.42 11.17
N VAL A 6 5.73 -20.82 10.19
CA VAL A 6 6.39 -19.53 10.35
C VAL A 6 5.47 -18.48 9.72
N VAL A 7 4.90 -17.64 10.57
CA VAL A 7 4.03 -16.52 10.14
C VAL A 7 4.83 -15.24 9.93
N LEU A 8 4.22 -14.26 9.26
CA LEU A 8 4.80 -12.92 9.16
C LEU A 8 4.86 -12.26 10.54
N PRO A 9 5.89 -11.41 10.80
CA PRO A 9 6.07 -10.78 12.09
C PRO A 9 4.96 -9.77 12.38
N GLU A 10 4.47 -9.76 13.61
CA GLU A 10 3.56 -8.75 14.14
C GLU A 10 4.29 -7.41 14.38
N LEU A 11 3.55 -6.37 14.74
CA LEU A 11 4.09 -5.01 14.92
C LEU A 11 5.32 -5.00 15.85
N LYS A 12 5.22 -5.69 17.00
CA LYS A 12 6.29 -5.73 18.00
C LYS A 12 7.51 -6.50 17.52
N ASP A 13 7.29 -7.60 16.82
CA ASP A 13 8.37 -8.38 16.22
C ASP A 13 9.10 -7.58 15.15
N ARG A 14 8.36 -6.79 14.34
CA ARG A 14 8.98 -5.88 13.35
C ARG A 14 9.83 -4.80 14.01
N GLU A 15 9.41 -4.26 15.15
CA GLU A 15 10.26 -3.33 15.93
C GLU A 15 11.58 -3.99 16.33
N ASP A 16 11.53 -5.23 16.82
CA ASP A 16 12.74 -5.94 17.24
C ASP A 16 13.63 -6.32 16.05
N ILE A 17 13.04 -6.69 14.91
CA ILE A 17 13.76 -6.94 13.67
C ILE A 17 14.44 -5.65 13.18
N PHE A 18 13.76 -4.50 13.20
CA PHE A 18 14.37 -3.20 12.89
C PHE A 18 15.56 -2.92 13.81
N LYS A 19 15.44 -3.11 15.14
CA LYS A 19 16.54 -2.92 16.09
C LYS A 19 17.78 -3.73 15.69
N VAL A 20 17.59 -4.94 15.17
CA VAL A 20 18.71 -5.79 14.73
C VAL A 20 19.38 -5.23 13.48
N HIS A 21 18.59 -4.90 12.45
CA HIS A 21 19.11 -4.46 11.16
C HIS A 21 19.61 -3.00 11.16
N LEU A 22 19.19 -2.19 12.12
CA LEU A 22 19.65 -0.81 12.25
C LEU A 22 20.92 -0.65 13.08
N LYS A 23 21.34 -1.69 13.83
CA LYS A 23 22.58 -1.63 14.65
C LYS A 23 23.84 -1.19 13.89
N PRO A 24 24.09 -1.64 12.65
CA PRO A 24 25.29 -1.26 11.91
C PRO A 24 25.20 0.15 11.28
N LEU A 25 24.05 0.79 11.32
CA LEU A 25 23.81 2.08 10.66
C LEU A 25 24.00 3.23 11.63
N LYS A 26 24.57 4.33 11.15
CA LYS A 26 24.60 5.58 11.87
C LYS A 26 23.28 6.32 11.62
N LEU A 27 22.44 6.37 12.63
CA LEU A 27 21.09 6.93 12.55
C LEU A 27 21.05 8.36 13.03
N ALA A 28 20.28 9.20 12.34
CA ALA A 28 19.93 10.53 12.83
C ALA A 28 18.94 10.46 13.99
N GLY A 29 18.86 11.53 14.79
CA GLY A 29 18.02 11.56 15.98
C GLY A 29 16.50 11.56 15.72
N ASP A 30 16.07 11.70 14.47
CA ASP A 30 14.67 11.69 14.05
C ASP A 30 14.13 10.29 13.69
N VAL A 31 14.99 9.25 13.74
CA VAL A 31 14.61 7.88 13.42
C VAL A 31 13.87 7.24 14.58
N ASP A 32 12.60 6.95 14.37
CA ASP A 32 11.69 6.30 15.32
C ASP A 32 11.35 4.88 14.85
N ILE A 33 11.89 3.87 15.54
CA ILE A 33 11.68 2.45 15.22
C ILE A 33 10.20 2.04 15.31
N PRO A 34 9.45 2.37 16.39
CA PRO A 34 8.03 2.12 16.46
C PRO A 34 7.23 2.72 15.29
N PHE A 35 7.61 3.90 14.84
CA PHE A 35 7.01 4.51 13.66
C PHE A 35 7.33 3.70 12.38
N LEU A 36 8.59 3.30 12.17
CA LEU A 36 8.98 2.50 10.99
C LEU A 36 8.25 1.15 10.95
N ALA A 37 8.10 0.48 12.10
CA ALA A 37 7.36 -0.77 12.20
C ALA A 37 5.87 -0.60 11.85
N LYS A 38 5.26 0.54 12.20
CA LYS A 38 3.88 0.87 11.78
C LYS A 38 3.77 1.15 10.28
N GLN A 39 4.83 1.63 9.63
CA GLN A 39 4.85 1.91 8.19
C GLN A 39 5.07 0.65 7.33
N THR A 40 5.36 -0.50 7.94
CA THR A 40 5.72 -1.75 7.26
C THR A 40 4.80 -2.93 7.62
N PRO A 41 3.45 -2.78 7.58
CA PRO A 41 2.55 -3.90 7.85
C PRO A 41 2.75 -4.99 6.80
N GLY A 42 2.75 -6.26 7.24
CA GLY A 42 2.91 -7.42 6.37
C GLY A 42 4.33 -7.64 5.82
N PHE A 43 5.32 -6.87 6.26
CA PHE A 43 6.71 -7.09 5.87
C PHE A 43 7.31 -8.27 6.62
N SER A 44 8.06 -9.09 5.90
CA SER A 44 8.91 -10.13 6.47
C SER A 44 10.19 -9.54 7.06
N GLY A 45 10.95 -10.35 7.80
CA GLY A 45 12.29 -9.96 8.26
C GLY A 45 13.24 -9.61 7.11
N ALA A 46 13.12 -10.30 5.97
CA ALA A 46 13.90 -10.00 4.78
C ALA A 46 13.54 -8.64 4.15
N ASP A 47 12.25 -8.30 4.13
CA ASP A 47 11.79 -6.99 3.64
C ASP A 47 12.31 -5.86 4.53
N ILE A 48 12.30 -6.04 5.85
CA ILE A 48 12.82 -5.06 6.81
C ILE A 48 14.34 -4.89 6.65
N ALA A 49 15.07 -6.00 6.46
CA ALA A 49 16.50 -5.93 6.16
C ALA A 49 16.78 -5.13 4.88
N ASN A 50 15.96 -5.35 3.85
CA ASN A 50 16.05 -4.62 2.59
C ASN A 50 15.73 -3.14 2.76
N VAL A 51 14.74 -2.78 3.59
CA VAL A 51 14.43 -1.37 3.94
C VAL A 51 15.65 -0.71 4.59
N ALA A 52 16.29 -1.36 5.55
CA ALA A 52 17.47 -0.83 6.23
C ALA A 52 18.64 -0.60 5.26
N ASN A 53 18.91 -1.57 4.39
CA ASN A 53 19.95 -1.48 3.37
C ASN A 53 19.64 -0.37 2.33
N GLU A 54 18.42 -0.32 1.81
CA GLU A 54 18.03 0.69 0.81
C GLU A 54 18.04 2.10 1.39
N ALA A 55 17.63 2.30 2.65
CA ALA A 55 17.71 3.59 3.32
C ALA A 55 19.15 4.07 3.45
N ALA A 56 20.08 3.16 3.81
CA ALA A 56 21.50 3.48 3.86
C ALA A 56 22.06 3.86 2.48
N LEU A 57 21.66 3.14 1.41
CA LEU A 57 22.05 3.48 0.04
C LEU A 57 21.48 4.82 -0.41
N ILE A 58 20.25 5.16 -0.01
CA ILE A 58 19.64 6.47 -0.32
C ILE A 58 20.40 7.59 0.39
N ALA A 59 20.72 7.44 1.68
CA ALA A 59 21.51 8.39 2.44
C ALA A 59 22.91 8.60 1.81
N ALA A 60 23.58 7.51 1.44
CA ALA A 60 24.88 7.56 0.79
C ALA A 60 24.84 8.28 -0.57
N ARG A 61 23.80 8.07 -1.38
CA ARG A 61 23.63 8.80 -2.67
C ARG A 61 23.36 10.30 -2.49
N LYS A 62 22.89 10.69 -1.32
CA LYS A 62 22.66 12.10 -0.95
C LYS A 62 23.84 12.69 -0.18
N ASP A 63 24.99 11.99 -0.14
CA ASP A 63 26.21 12.38 0.59
C ASP A 63 25.98 12.70 2.07
N LYS A 64 25.01 12.01 2.71
CA LYS A 64 24.70 12.15 4.13
C LYS A 64 25.63 11.30 4.99
N ASN A 65 25.94 11.79 6.19
CA ASN A 65 26.74 11.08 7.20
C ASN A 65 25.93 10.16 8.10
N GLU A 66 24.61 10.32 8.10
CA GLU A 66 23.64 9.58 8.93
C GLU A 66 22.40 9.29 8.11
N VAL A 67 21.70 8.19 8.46
CA VAL A 67 20.44 7.81 7.84
C VAL A 67 19.30 8.48 8.58
N GLU A 68 18.53 9.30 7.89
CA GLU A 68 17.39 10.03 8.44
C GLU A 68 16.08 9.28 8.24
N LYS A 69 15.05 9.66 9.02
CA LYS A 69 13.68 9.12 8.88
C LYS A 69 13.17 9.17 7.44
N GLN A 70 13.44 10.27 6.72
CA GLN A 70 13.01 10.41 5.33
C GLN A 70 13.64 9.37 4.39
N ASP A 71 14.88 8.97 4.64
CA ASP A 71 15.55 7.97 3.81
C ASP A 71 14.91 6.58 3.97
N PHE A 72 14.40 6.25 5.18
CA PHE A 72 13.60 5.06 5.40
C PHE A 72 12.24 5.12 4.70
N LEU A 73 11.55 6.27 4.74
CA LEU A 73 10.30 6.45 4.02
C LEU A 73 10.50 6.30 2.51
N ASP A 74 11.54 6.90 1.97
CA ASP A 74 11.91 6.77 0.55
C ASP A 74 12.26 5.31 0.18
N ALA A 75 12.90 4.57 1.12
CA ALA A 75 13.22 3.15 0.94
C ALA A 75 11.96 2.27 0.93
N ILE A 76 11.04 2.48 1.86
CA ILE A 76 9.75 1.79 1.91
C ILE A 76 8.99 2.04 0.61
N ASP A 77 8.91 3.29 0.16
CA ASP A 77 8.28 3.67 -1.09
C ASP A 77 8.86 2.93 -2.30
N ARG A 78 10.19 2.80 -2.32
CA ARG A 78 10.89 2.12 -3.41
C ARG A 78 10.66 0.62 -3.40
N ILE A 79 10.58 0.01 -2.23
CA ILE A 79 10.35 -1.43 -2.08
C ILE A 79 8.91 -1.79 -2.45
N VAL A 80 7.94 -1.02 -1.97
CA VAL A 80 6.52 -1.29 -2.23
C VAL A 80 6.09 -0.86 -3.63
N GLY A 81 6.48 0.34 -4.06
CA GLY A 81 6.05 0.94 -5.33
C GLY A 81 7.00 0.74 -6.50
N GLY A 82 8.22 0.28 -6.25
CA GLY A 82 9.28 0.19 -7.25
C GLY A 82 10.02 1.51 -7.48
N LEU A 83 10.96 1.48 -8.43
CA LEU A 83 11.77 2.64 -8.79
C LEU A 83 10.92 3.74 -9.44
N GLU A 84 11.20 4.99 -9.08
CA GLU A 84 10.65 6.14 -9.79
C GLU A 84 11.08 6.14 -11.26
N ASN A 85 10.11 6.30 -12.14
CA ASN A 85 10.38 6.47 -13.56
C ASN A 85 10.35 7.96 -13.94
N ARG A 86 11.46 8.65 -13.67
CA ARG A 86 11.60 10.09 -13.94
C ARG A 86 11.66 10.44 -15.41
N SER A 87 11.97 9.47 -16.27
CA SER A 87 12.07 9.67 -17.73
C SER A 87 10.74 9.52 -18.44
N LYS A 88 9.68 9.07 -17.75
CA LYS A 88 8.37 8.86 -18.36
C LYS A 88 7.69 10.20 -18.64
N VAL A 89 7.63 10.58 -19.92
CA VAL A 89 6.91 11.77 -20.36
C VAL A 89 5.41 11.44 -20.39
N ILE A 90 4.65 12.04 -19.48
CA ILE A 90 3.19 11.91 -19.40
C ILE A 90 2.59 13.23 -19.90
N LYS A 91 1.63 13.16 -20.82
CA LYS A 91 0.89 14.34 -21.30
C LYS A 91 0.13 15.01 -20.14
N VAL A 92 -0.02 16.33 -20.18
CA VAL A 92 -0.70 17.10 -19.13
C VAL A 92 -2.14 16.60 -18.92
N SER A 93 -2.84 16.24 -20.00
CA SER A 93 -4.20 15.68 -19.91
C SER A 93 -4.25 14.32 -19.18
N GLU A 94 -3.26 13.45 -19.46
CA GLU A 94 -3.14 12.16 -18.77
C GLU A 94 -2.76 12.34 -17.30
N LYS A 95 -1.83 13.26 -17.02
CA LYS A 95 -1.44 13.60 -15.65
C LYS A 95 -2.62 14.10 -14.82
N LYS A 96 -3.50 14.90 -15.45
CA LYS A 96 -4.74 15.36 -14.82
C LYS A 96 -5.68 14.19 -14.55
N ALA A 97 -5.86 13.27 -15.50
CA ALA A 97 -6.70 12.09 -15.32
C ALA A 97 -6.19 11.20 -14.19
N ILE A 98 -4.87 10.94 -14.13
CA ILE A 98 -4.23 10.19 -13.05
C ILE A 98 -4.48 10.87 -11.69
N ALA A 99 -4.28 12.19 -11.62
CA ALA A 99 -4.46 12.93 -10.37
C ALA A 99 -5.89 12.82 -9.82
N TYR A 100 -6.90 12.93 -10.67
CA TYR A 100 -8.29 12.75 -10.26
C TYR A 100 -8.61 11.30 -9.90
N HIS A 101 -8.03 10.34 -10.61
CA HIS A 101 -8.17 8.92 -10.29
C HIS A 101 -7.64 8.62 -8.88
N GLU A 102 -6.41 9.00 -8.58
CA GLU A 102 -5.82 8.78 -7.26
C GLU A 102 -6.53 9.59 -6.16
N ALA A 103 -6.98 10.81 -6.47
CA ALA A 103 -7.80 11.61 -5.56
C ALA A 103 -9.15 10.93 -5.26
N GLY A 104 -9.73 10.23 -6.25
CA GLY A 104 -10.94 9.44 -6.08
C GLY A 104 -10.77 8.32 -5.06
N HIS A 105 -9.71 7.53 -5.19
CA HIS A 105 -9.35 6.52 -4.20
C HIS A 105 -9.19 7.13 -2.80
N ALA A 106 -8.44 8.23 -2.72
CA ALA A 106 -8.19 8.93 -1.47
C ALA A 106 -9.46 9.43 -0.81
N THR A 107 -10.33 10.09 -1.57
CA THR A 107 -11.57 10.68 -1.07
C THR A 107 -12.52 9.62 -0.53
N VAL A 108 -12.74 8.54 -1.30
CA VAL A 108 -13.62 7.44 -0.88
C VAL A 108 -13.07 6.77 0.37
N SER A 109 -11.77 6.48 0.41
CA SER A 109 -11.14 5.85 1.58
C SER A 109 -11.18 6.74 2.82
N TRP A 110 -11.07 8.05 2.65
CA TRP A 110 -11.13 8.99 3.77
C TRP A 110 -12.52 9.09 4.39
N LEU A 111 -13.56 8.94 3.59
CA LEU A 111 -14.95 9.12 4.03
C LEU A 111 -15.60 7.83 4.54
N LEU A 112 -15.07 6.64 4.18
CA LEU A 112 -15.64 5.36 4.59
C LEU A 112 -15.07 4.90 5.94
N GLU A 113 -15.96 4.48 6.82
CA GLU A 113 -15.64 4.10 8.20
C GLU A 113 -14.67 2.93 8.29
N HIS A 114 -14.83 1.94 7.42
CA HIS A 114 -14.09 0.68 7.50
C HIS A 114 -12.98 0.55 6.46
N ALA A 115 -12.77 1.57 5.63
CA ALA A 115 -11.66 1.60 4.68
C ALA A 115 -10.31 1.64 5.42
N HIS A 116 -9.26 1.18 4.74
CA HIS A 116 -7.92 1.30 5.29
C HIS A 116 -7.50 2.77 5.36
N PRO A 117 -6.86 3.21 6.47
CA PRO A 117 -6.36 4.56 6.59
C PRO A 117 -5.43 4.92 5.42
N LEU A 118 -5.72 6.04 4.79
CA LEU A 118 -4.90 6.58 3.71
C LEU A 118 -3.62 7.16 4.29
N LEU A 119 -2.47 6.71 3.77
CA LEU A 119 -1.16 7.20 4.17
C LEU A 119 -0.71 8.37 3.30
N LYS A 120 -0.79 8.19 1.98
CA LYS A 120 -0.44 9.23 1.00
C LYS A 120 -1.00 8.91 -0.38
N VAL A 121 -1.02 9.95 -1.23
CA VAL A 121 -1.36 9.86 -2.65
C VAL A 121 -0.21 10.43 -3.48
N THR A 122 0.09 9.81 -4.58
CA THR A 122 1.14 10.27 -5.50
C THR A 122 0.74 10.07 -6.95
N ILE A 123 1.17 10.98 -7.80
CA ILE A 123 1.11 10.86 -9.26
C ILE A 123 2.50 10.67 -9.87
N VAL A 124 3.49 10.33 -9.05
CA VAL A 124 4.84 10.00 -9.50
C VAL A 124 4.83 8.56 -10.01
N PRO A 125 5.18 8.33 -11.28
CA PRO A 125 5.21 6.99 -11.84
C PRO A 125 6.26 6.12 -11.15
N ARG A 126 5.84 4.90 -10.73
CA ARG A 126 6.72 3.89 -10.14
C ARG A 126 6.44 2.53 -10.77
N GLY A 127 7.47 1.87 -11.23
CA GLY A 127 7.32 0.58 -11.91
C GLY A 127 6.32 0.66 -13.07
N LYS A 128 5.23 -0.11 -12.99
CA LYS A 128 4.13 -0.10 -13.98
C LYS A 128 3.05 0.94 -13.66
N ALA A 129 2.97 1.41 -12.42
CA ALA A 129 1.94 2.35 -11.98
C ALA A 129 2.26 3.79 -12.43
N LEU A 130 1.23 4.55 -12.77
CA LEU A 130 1.31 5.97 -13.16
C LEU A 130 1.08 6.89 -11.97
N GLY A 131 0.37 6.41 -10.95
CA GLY A 131 0.11 7.01 -9.66
C GLY A 131 -0.15 5.92 -8.64
N ALA A 132 -0.38 6.26 -7.39
CA ALA A 132 -0.78 5.34 -6.35
C ALA A 132 -1.41 6.06 -5.15
N ALA A 133 -2.47 5.49 -4.61
CA ALA A 133 -2.96 5.75 -3.26
C ALA A 133 -2.41 4.67 -2.33
N TRP A 134 -1.74 5.09 -1.27
CA TRP A 134 -1.08 4.21 -0.33
C TRP A 134 -1.87 4.15 0.96
N TYR A 135 -2.08 2.95 1.44
CA TYR A 135 -2.88 2.69 2.64
C TYR A 135 -2.02 2.03 3.71
N LEU A 136 -2.42 2.20 4.95
CA LEU A 136 -1.88 1.49 6.09
C LEU A 136 -2.85 0.35 6.44
N PRO A 137 -2.65 -0.88 5.94
CA PRO A 137 -3.54 -1.98 6.26
C PRO A 137 -3.57 -2.21 7.76
N GLN A 138 -4.77 -2.30 8.32
CA GLN A 138 -4.93 -2.74 9.69
C GLN A 138 -4.70 -4.25 9.76
N GLU A 139 -3.87 -4.71 10.67
CA GLU A 139 -3.65 -6.13 10.93
C GLU A 139 -4.91 -6.68 11.60
N ARG A 140 -5.78 -7.32 10.81
CA ARG A 140 -7.04 -7.90 11.25
C ARG A 140 -7.01 -9.41 11.04
N GLN A 141 -7.44 -10.16 12.04
CA GLN A 141 -7.60 -11.62 11.93
C GLN A 141 -8.94 -12.00 11.26
N ILE A 142 -9.94 -11.12 11.37
CA ILE A 142 -11.29 -11.34 10.86
C ILE A 142 -11.74 -10.05 10.15
N THR A 143 -12.39 -10.20 8.99
CA THR A 143 -12.92 -9.08 8.21
C THR A 143 -14.42 -9.25 7.99
N THR A 144 -15.22 -8.23 8.28
CA THR A 144 -16.67 -8.26 8.10
C THR A 144 -17.08 -7.94 6.66
N LYS A 145 -18.35 -8.20 6.32
CA LYS A 145 -18.93 -7.89 5.01
C LYS A 145 -18.83 -6.39 4.70
N GLU A 146 -19.15 -5.54 5.68
CA GLU A 146 -19.11 -4.08 5.56
C GLU A 146 -17.68 -3.59 5.26
N GLN A 147 -16.71 -4.15 5.96
CA GLN A 147 -15.28 -3.84 5.73
C GLN A 147 -14.83 -4.21 4.31
N LEU A 148 -15.26 -5.36 3.80
CA LEU A 148 -14.96 -5.77 2.43
C LEU A 148 -15.64 -4.86 1.41
N LEU A 149 -16.89 -4.45 1.65
CA LEU A 149 -17.61 -3.51 0.79
C LEU A 149 -16.92 -2.14 0.76
N ASP A 150 -16.54 -1.60 1.90
CA ASP A 150 -15.83 -0.31 1.97
C ASP A 150 -14.47 -0.36 1.25
N GLN A 151 -13.75 -1.48 1.35
CA GLN A 151 -12.53 -1.70 0.58
C GLN A 151 -12.80 -1.72 -0.93
N MET A 152 -13.87 -2.38 -1.38
CA MET A 152 -14.25 -2.38 -2.79
C MET A 152 -14.63 -0.98 -3.28
N CYS A 153 -15.40 -0.22 -2.49
CA CYS A 153 -15.73 1.16 -2.80
C CYS A 153 -14.45 2.01 -2.94
N SER A 154 -13.51 1.86 -2.03
CA SER A 154 -12.21 2.57 -2.08
C SER A 154 -11.44 2.24 -3.35
N VAL A 155 -11.41 0.96 -3.74
CA VAL A 155 -10.75 0.50 -4.97
C VAL A 155 -11.45 1.04 -6.23
N LEU A 156 -12.77 1.21 -6.23
CA LEU A 156 -13.52 1.75 -7.36
C LEU A 156 -13.55 3.28 -7.41
N GLY A 157 -13.09 3.96 -6.35
CA GLY A 157 -13.09 5.42 -6.22
C GLY A 157 -12.39 6.14 -7.38
N GLY A 158 -11.27 5.59 -7.87
CA GLY A 158 -10.55 6.16 -9.01
C GLY A 158 -11.37 6.17 -10.30
N ARG A 159 -12.00 5.04 -10.62
CA ARG A 159 -12.91 4.92 -11.77
C ARG A 159 -14.09 5.89 -11.69
N ALA A 160 -14.73 5.96 -10.51
CA ALA A 160 -15.85 6.87 -10.29
C ALA A 160 -15.44 8.34 -10.45
N ALA A 161 -14.27 8.72 -9.97
CA ALA A 161 -13.74 10.08 -10.11
C ALA A 161 -13.46 10.45 -11.59
N GLU A 162 -12.95 9.53 -12.40
CA GLU A 162 -12.77 9.74 -13.84
C GLU A 162 -14.12 10.00 -14.51
N GLU A 163 -15.11 9.15 -14.26
CA GLU A 163 -16.43 9.25 -14.87
C GLU A 163 -17.15 10.55 -14.50
N LEU A 164 -17.18 10.87 -13.21
CA LEU A 164 -17.82 12.09 -12.71
C LEU A 164 -17.16 13.38 -13.22
N THR A 165 -15.82 13.38 -13.33
CA THR A 165 -15.08 14.61 -13.69
C THR A 165 -14.97 14.82 -15.19
N PHE A 166 -14.80 13.74 -15.95
CA PHE A 166 -14.50 13.84 -17.39
C PHE A 166 -15.62 13.31 -18.29
N GLY A 167 -16.68 12.70 -17.72
CA GLY A 167 -17.75 12.03 -18.48
C GLY A 167 -17.26 10.85 -19.32
N ARG A 168 -16.05 10.35 -19.03
CA ARG A 168 -15.41 9.25 -19.76
C ARG A 168 -14.51 8.46 -18.84
N ILE A 169 -14.32 7.19 -19.20
CA ILE A 169 -13.53 6.22 -18.44
C ILE A 169 -12.28 5.82 -19.25
N SER A 170 -11.23 5.41 -18.54
CA SER A 170 -9.96 5.00 -19.14
C SER A 170 -9.60 3.55 -18.81
N THR A 171 -8.56 3.04 -19.44
CA THR A 171 -7.97 1.73 -19.11
C THR A 171 -7.17 1.75 -17.81
N GLY A 172 -6.94 2.92 -17.20
CA GLY A 172 -6.14 3.07 -15.99
C GLY A 172 -6.66 2.27 -14.80
N ALA A 173 -7.98 2.11 -14.70
CA ALA A 173 -8.62 1.37 -13.62
C ALA A 173 -8.62 -0.18 -13.81
N GLN A 174 -7.85 -0.74 -14.76
CA GLN A 174 -7.87 -2.19 -15.02
C GLN A 174 -7.57 -3.01 -13.77
N ASN A 175 -6.51 -2.67 -13.04
CA ASN A 175 -6.11 -3.38 -11.81
C ASN A 175 -7.17 -3.27 -10.72
N ASP A 176 -7.77 -2.10 -10.56
CA ASP A 176 -8.79 -1.86 -9.56
C ASP A 176 -10.05 -2.67 -9.83
N LEU A 177 -10.48 -2.72 -11.10
CA LEU A 177 -11.59 -3.55 -11.52
C LEU A 177 -11.30 -5.04 -11.31
N GLU A 178 -10.08 -5.50 -11.59
CA GLU A 178 -9.68 -6.89 -11.36
C GLU A 178 -9.72 -7.21 -9.85
N ARG A 179 -9.19 -6.34 -9.01
CA ARG A 179 -9.19 -6.51 -7.54
C ARG A 179 -10.62 -6.52 -6.99
N ALA A 180 -11.44 -5.55 -7.36
CA ALA A 180 -12.85 -5.48 -6.95
C ALA A 180 -13.64 -6.73 -7.39
N THR A 181 -13.43 -7.19 -8.62
CA THR A 181 -14.06 -8.40 -9.14
C THR A 181 -13.65 -9.64 -8.36
N LYS A 182 -12.35 -9.86 -8.13
CA LYS A 182 -11.85 -10.99 -7.34
C LYS A 182 -12.43 -10.98 -5.92
N GLN A 183 -12.50 -9.81 -5.29
CA GLN A 183 -13.07 -9.67 -3.95
C GLN A 183 -14.56 -9.97 -3.93
N ALA A 184 -15.34 -9.49 -4.91
CA ALA A 184 -16.76 -9.79 -5.04
C ALA A 184 -17.00 -11.30 -5.22
N TYR A 185 -16.23 -11.96 -6.08
CA TYR A 185 -16.30 -13.42 -6.22
C TYR A 185 -15.97 -14.13 -4.89
N ALA A 186 -14.90 -13.75 -4.21
CA ALA A 186 -14.53 -14.35 -2.94
C ALA A 186 -15.61 -14.18 -1.87
N MET A 187 -16.26 -13.01 -1.80
CA MET A 187 -17.36 -12.75 -0.87
C MET A 187 -18.53 -13.72 -1.10
N VAL A 188 -18.82 -14.04 -2.35
CA VAL A 188 -19.95 -14.93 -2.72
C VAL A 188 -19.54 -16.39 -2.62
N THR A 189 -18.39 -16.77 -3.19
CA THR A 189 -18.03 -18.18 -3.39
C THR A 189 -17.21 -18.79 -2.25
N ILE A 190 -16.41 -17.96 -1.55
CA ILE A 190 -15.50 -18.47 -0.51
C ILE A 190 -16.05 -18.16 0.90
N PHE A 191 -16.51 -16.92 1.11
CA PHE A 191 -16.91 -16.45 2.44
C PHE A 191 -18.40 -16.63 2.75
N GLY A 192 -19.21 -17.09 1.78
CA GLY A 192 -20.65 -17.31 1.99
C GLY A 192 -21.43 -16.06 2.37
N MET A 193 -21.01 -14.88 1.92
CA MET A 193 -21.60 -13.59 2.31
C MET A 193 -22.77 -13.14 1.42
N SER A 194 -23.30 -14.03 0.58
CA SER A 194 -24.46 -13.74 -0.27
C SER A 194 -25.76 -14.18 0.41
N GLU A 195 -26.68 -13.24 0.61
CA GLU A 195 -28.02 -13.55 1.15
C GLU A 195 -28.85 -14.46 0.25
N LYS A 196 -28.61 -14.42 -1.07
CA LYS A 196 -29.34 -15.23 -2.06
C LYS A 196 -28.82 -16.66 -2.15
N ILE A 197 -27.53 -16.89 -1.96
CA ILE A 197 -26.89 -18.20 -2.08
C ILE A 197 -26.80 -18.88 -0.71
N GLY A 198 -26.70 -18.09 0.38
CA GLY A 198 -26.58 -18.58 1.75
C GLY A 198 -25.14 -18.92 2.14
N ASN A 199 -25.01 -19.69 3.20
CA ASN A 199 -23.72 -20.00 3.86
C ASN A 199 -23.03 -21.19 3.16
N LEU A 200 -22.73 -21.06 1.88
CA LEU A 200 -22.03 -22.06 1.08
C LEU A 200 -20.66 -21.55 0.67
N SER A 201 -19.67 -22.45 0.64
CA SER A 201 -18.33 -22.20 0.12
C SER A 201 -18.08 -23.13 -1.07
N TYR A 202 -17.57 -22.59 -2.17
CA TYR A 202 -17.30 -23.29 -3.43
C TYR A 202 -15.79 -23.24 -3.76
#